data_49264cef85fcc14545b43ea98fbee2a0
#
_entry.id   49264cef85fcc14545b43ea98fbee2a0
#
_cell.length_a   1.000
_cell.length_b   1.000
_cell.length_c   1.000
_cell.angle_alpha   90.00
_cell.angle_beta   90.00
_cell.angle_gamma   90.00
#
_symmetry.space_group_name_H-M   'P 1'
#
loop_
_entity.id
_entity.type
_entity.pdbx_description
1 polymer ?
#
loop_
_entity_poly.entity_id
_entity_poly.type
_entity_poly.pdbx_seq_one_letter_code
_entity_poly.pdbx_strand_id
1 'polypeptide(L)'
;MKEISLSQIVPEVFSQREKKESDIWYREVAFTKGEVCLLEAVSGAGKSSLCSYLYGYRSDYQGTICFDGENIRNFSKTQWAELRRVSLSILFQELRLFQELTAWENILIKNNLTGYKTLQWIENCFHLLGIEAVSYTHLR
;
A
#
# COMPACT_ATOMS: atom_id res chain seq x y z
N MET A 1 -11.29 -1.69 -8.34
CA MET A 1 -10.01 -2.03 -9.00
C MET A 1 -9.95 -3.54 -9.20
N LYS A 2 -9.69 -3.98 -10.42
CA LYS A 2 -9.66 -5.40 -10.84
C LYS A 2 -8.24 -5.86 -11.15
N GLU A 3 -7.43 -4.98 -11.74
CA GLU A 3 -6.08 -5.28 -12.19
C GLU A 3 -5.13 -4.11 -11.96
N ILE A 4 -3.88 -4.44 -11.66
CA ILE A 4 -2.74 -3.51 -11.70
C ILE A 4 -1.76 -4.06 -12.72
N SER A 5 -1.44 -3.30 -13.76
CA SER A 5 -0.45 -3.69 -14.77
C SER A 5 0.78 -2.78 -14.72
N LEU A 6 1.93 -3.40 -14.91
CA LEU A 6 3.24 -2.78 -14.94
C LEU A 6 3.85 -3.04 -16.31
N SER A 7 4.26 -1.99 -17.01
CA SER A 7 4.92 -2.09 -18.31
C SER A 7 6.29 -1.44 -18.25
N GLN A 8 7.34 -2.23 -18.36
CA GLN A 8 8.75 -1.82 -18.43
C GLN A 8 9.15 -0.88 -17.29
N ILE A 9 8.56 -1.03 -16.09
CA ILE A 9 8.86 -0.14 -14.98
C ILE A 9 10.25 -0.41 -14.41
N VAL A 10 10.92 0.66 -14.00
CA VAL A 10 12.18 0.61 -13.26
C VAL A 10 12.35 1.91 -12.44
N PRO A 11 12.83 1.84 -11.19
CA PRO A 11 13.22 3.03 -10.44
C PRO A 11 14.28 3.84 -11.19
N GLU A 12 14.16 5.16 -11.23
CA GLU A 12 15.13 6.02 -11.92
C GLU A 12 16.57 5.78 -11.43
N VAL A 13 16.74 5.51 -10.14
CA VAL A 13 18.05 5.21 -9.57
C VAL A 13 18.70 3.92 -10.12
N PHE A 14 17.94 3.05 -10.78
CA PHE A 14 18.43 1.82 -11.40
C PHE A 14 18.61 1.94 -12.90
N SER A 15 18.09 2.98 -13.53
CA SER A 15 18.14 3.16 -15.00
C SER A 15 19.57 3.26 -15.55
N GLN A 16 20.51 3.70 -14.73
CA GLN A 16 21.93 3.85 -15.09
C GLN A 16 22.80 2.67 -14.63
N ARG A 17 22.22 1.65 -14.00
CA ARG A 17 22.95 0.48 -13.51
C ARG A 17 22.84 -0.66 -14.52
N GLU A 18 23.78 -1.61 -14.44
CA GLU A 18 23.63 -2.86 -15.17
C GLU A 18 22.29 -3.52 -14.85
N LYS A 19 21.58 -3.95 -15.90
CA LYS A 19 20.30 -4.63 -15.74
C LYS A 19 20.52 -5.92 -14.98
N LYS A 20 20.02 -5.97 -13.76
CA LYS A 20 19.94 -7.21 -12.98
C LYS A 20 18.73 -8.01 -13.42
N GLU A 21 18.84 -9.33 -13.35
CA GLU A 21 17.71 -10.21 -13.57
C GLU A 21 16.59 -9.90 -12.56
N SER A 22 15.38 -9.76 -13.08
CA SER A 22 14.20 -9.39 -12.28
C SER A 22 12.93 -9.83 -13.01
N ASP A 23 11.97 -10.34 -12.25
CA ASP A 23 10.64 -10.67 -12.77
C ASP A 23 9.71 -9.45 -12.81
N ILE A 24 10.12 -8.32 -12.25
CA ILE A 24 9.33 -7.08 -12.18
C ILE A 24 9.95 -5.97 -13.04
N TRP A 25 11.24 -5.66 -12.80
CA TRP A 25 11.89 -4.56 -13.48
C TRP A 25 12.12 -4.87 -14.95
N TYR A 26 11.77 -3.95 -15.84
CA TYR A 26 11.85 -4.08 -17.29
C TYR A 26 10.98 -5.21 -17.86
N ARG A 27 9.91 -5.59 -17.17
CA ARG A 27 8.98 -6.65 -17.59
C ARG A 27 7.56 -6.12 -17.74
N GLU A 28 6.74 -6.93 -18.40
CA GLU A 28 5.28 -6.81 -18.41
C GLU A 28 4.74 -7.70 -17.29
N VAL A 29 4.10 -7.10 -16.29
CA VAL A 29 3.56 -7.82 -15.12
C VAL A 29 2.15 -7.33 -14.84
N ALA A 30 1.26 -8.24 -14.48
CA ALA A 30 -0.08 -7.92 -14.03
C ALA A 30 -0.38 -8.60 -12.69
N PHE A 31 -1.08 -7.88 -11.83
CA PHE A 31 -1.62 -8.39 -10.57
C PHE A 31 -3.15 -8.32 -10.63
N THR A 32 -3.79 -9.45 -10.46
CA THR A 32 -5.25 -9.57 -10.54
C THR A 32 -5.88 -9.55 -9.15
N LYS A 33 -7.06 -8.95 -9.06
CA LYS A 33 -7.81 -8.90 -7.80
C LYS A 33 -8.07 -10.30 -7.25
N GLY A 34 -7.76 -10.49 -5.96
CA GLY A 34 -7.96 -11.74 -5.25
C GLY A 34 -6.73 -12.65 -5.23
N GLU A 35 -5.70 -12.34 -5.99
CA GLU A 35 -4.42 -13.03 -5.93
C GLU A 35 -3.58 -12.56 -4.75
N VAL A 36 -2.79 -13.49 -4.20
CA VAL A 36 -1.76 -13.20 -3.20
C VAL A 36 -0.40 -13.36 -3.88
N CYS A 37 0.33 -12.25 -3.97
CA CYS A 37 1.65 -12.24 -4.59
C CYS A 37 2.74 -12.05 -3.53
N LEU A 38 3.72 -12.95 -3.50
CA LEU A 38 4.92 -12.81 -2.68
C LEU A 38 6.03 -12.17 -3.50
N LEU A 39 6.57 -11.05 -3.02
CA LEU A 39 7.69 -10.36 -3.66
C LEU A 39 8.98 -10.62 -2.88
N GLU A 40 9.82 -11.49 -3.42
CA GLU A 40 11.11 -11.83 -2.85
C GLU A 40 12.24 -11.10 -3.59
N ALA A 41 13.14 -10.49 -2.85
CA ALA A 41 14.36 -9.91 -3.40
C ALA A 41 15.33 -9.53 -2.29
N VAL A 42 16.60 -9.42 -2.62
CA VAL A 42 17.64 -8.93 -1.70
C VAL A 42 17.36 -7.49 -1.23
N SER A 43 18.00 -7.08 -0.13
CA SER A 43 17.90 -5.70 0.33
C SER A 43 18.39 -4.72 -0.74
N GLY A 44 17.72 -3.58 -0.88
CA GLY A 44 18.06 -2.57 -1.89
C GLY A 44 17.59 -2.88 -3.32
N ALA A 45 16.90 -4.00 -3.57
CA ALA A 45 16.37 -4.35 -4.90
C ALA A 45 15.10 -3.56 -5.31
N GLY A 46 14.60 -2.67 -4.46
CA GLY A 46 13.48 -1.78 -4.81
C GLY A 46 12.09 -2.26 -4.39
N LYS A 47 11.96 -3.28 -3.53
CA LYS A 47 10.64 -3.75 -3.02
C LYS A 47 9.78 -2.61 -2.46
N SER A 48 10.34 -1.83 -1.55
CA SER A 48 9.63 -0.67 -0.95
C SER A 48 9.35 0.45 -1.95
N SER A 49 10.20 0.58 -2.99
CA SER A 49 9.96 1.53 -4.07
C SER A 49 8.74 1.12 -4.90
N LEU A 50 8.63 -0.17 -5.24
CA LEU A 50 7.45 -0.69 -5.95
C LEU A 50 6.17 -0.40 -5.16
N CYS A 51 6.13 -0.77 -3.87
CA CYS A 51 4.97 -0.47 -3.01
C CYS A 51 4.66 1.04 -2.98
N SER A 52 5.68 1.89 -2.93
CA SER A 52 5.51 3.36 -2.93
C SER A 52 4.97 3.89 -4.25
N TYR A 53 5.38 3.30 -5.39
CA TYR A 53 4.84 3.64 -6.70
C TYR A 53 3.37 3.23 -6.83
N LEU A 54 3.04 1.99 -6.44
CA LEU A 54 1.66 1.48 -6.47
C LEU A 54 0.73 2.26 -5.53
N TYR A 55 1.24 2.77 -4.42
CA TYR A 55 0.46 3.58 -3.50
C TYR A 55 0.42 5.08 -3.90
N GLY A 56 1.19 5.48 -4.92
CA GLY A 56 1.26 6.86 -5.40
C GLY A 56 2.01 7.83 -4.47
N TYR A 57 2.94 7.32 -3.65
CA TYR A 57 3.83 8.17 -2.84
C TYR A 57 5.04 8.67 -3.62
N ARG A 58 5.48 7.91 -4.62
CA ARG A 58 6.62 8.21 -5.45
C ARG A 58 6.26 8.05 -6.92
N SER A 59 6.91 8.84 -7.78
CA SER A 59 6.72 8.82 -9.23
C SER A 59 8.04 8.78 -10.01
N ASP A 60 9.17 8.61 -9.31
CA ASP A 60 10.52 8.56 -9.85
C ASP A 60 10.85 7.16 -10.42
N TYR A 61 10.08 6.76 -11.43
CA TYR A 61 10.26 5.54 -12.19
C TYR A 61 10.10 5.80 -13.68
N GLN A 62 10.72 4.97 -14.51
CA GLN A 62 10.47 4.88 -15.94
C GLN A 62 9.44 3.77 -16.20
N GLY A 63 8.84 3.77 -17.40
CA GLY A 63 7.78 2.83 -17.75
C GLY A 63 6.39 3.31 -17.32
N THR A 64 5.43 2.40 -17.34
CA THR A 64 4.01 2.71 -17.11
C THR A 64 3.40 1.79 -16.07
N ILE A 65 2.60 2.36 -15.18
CA ILE A 65 1.76 1.64 -14.22
C ILE A 65 0.31 2.02 -14.54
N CYS A 66 -0.55 1.01 -14.73
CA CYS A 66 -1.98 1.24 -14.94
C CYS A 66 -2.81 0.51 -13.89
N PHE A 67 -3.92 1.13 -13.49
CA PHE A 67 -4.98 0.53 -12.70
C PHE A 67 -6.22 0.42 -13.58
N ASP A 68 -6.71 -0.81 -13.79
CA ASP A 68 -7.84 -1.11 -14.69
C ASP A 68 -7.64 -0.48 -16.07
N GLY A 69 -6.40 -0.44 -16.60
CA GLY A 69 -6.03 0.12 -17.89
C GLY A 69 -5.77 1.63 -17.91
N GLU A 70 -6.05 2.37 -16.83
CA GLU A 70 -5.77 3.80 -16.73
C GLU A 70 -4.40 4.07 -16.11
N ASN A 71 -3.57 4.87 -16.80
CA ASN A 71 -2.22 5.21 -16.33
C ASN A 71 -2.29 6.09 -15.07
N ILE A 72 -1.69 5.61 -13.97
CA ILE A 72 -1.73 6.29 -12.68
C ILE A 72 -1.04 7.66 -12.66
N ARG A 73 -0.21 7.97 -13.66
CA ARG A 73 0.38 9.32 -13.80
C ARG A 73 -0.66 10.39 -14.12
N ASN A 74 -1.79 9.97 -14.70
CA ASN A 74 -2.89 10.86 -15.06
C ASN A 74 -3.86 11.10 -13.90
N PHE A 75 -3.69 10.38 -12.79
CA PHE A 75 -4.61 10.48 -11.65
C PHE A 75 -4.49 11.83 -10.93
N SER A 76 -5.62 12.47 -10.77
CA SER A 76 -5.75 13.67 -9.94
C SER A 76 -5.60 13.32 -8.45
N LYS A 77 -5.36 14.35 -7.63
CA LYS A 77 -5.32 14.19 -6.16
C LYS A 77 -6.61 13.59 -5.62
N THR A 78 -7.75 13.93 -6.20
CA THR A 78 -9.07 13.42 -5.80
C THR A 78 -9.21 11.93 -6.13
N GLN A 79 -8.79 11.49 -7.32
CA GLN A 79 -8.78 10.08 -7.69
C GLN A 79 -7.87 9.26 -6.75
N TRP A 80 -6.67 9.74 -6.44
CA TRP A 80 -5.78 9.10 -5.48
C TRP A 80 -6.40 9.00 -4.08
N ALA A 81 -7.07 10.07 -3.62
CA ALA A 81 -7.74 10.05 -2.32
C ALA A 81 -8.84 9.00 -2.27
N GLU A 82 -9.66 8.91 -3.33
CA GLU A 82 -10.74 7.92 -3.42
C GLU A 82 -10.20 6.48 -3.50
N LEU A 83 -9.16 6.23 -4.28
CA LEU A 83 -8.50 4.92 -4.35
C LEU A 83 -8.00 4.46 -2.98
N ARG A 84 -7.34 5.35 -2.22
CA ARG A 84 -6.85 5.06 -0.88
C ARG A 84 -7.98 4.91 0.15
N ARG A 85 -9.13 5.52 -0.12
CA ARG A 85 -10.32 5.37 0.73
C ARG A 85 -10.94 3.99 0.60
N VAL A 86 -11.08 3.46 -0.63
CA VAL A 86 -11.90 2.27 -0.91
C VAL A 86 -11.17 1.06 -1.47
N SER A 87 -10.00 1.23 -2.10
CA SER A 87 -9.38 0.16 -2.90
C SER A 87 -7.94 -0.16 -2.55
N LEU A 88 -7.18 0.79 -2.00
CA LEU A 88 -5.77 0.62 -1.69
C LEU A 88 -5.51 0.79 -0.20
N SER A 89 -4.71 -0.09 0.36
CA SER A 89 -4.11 0.10 1.68
C SER A 89 -2.64 -0.31 1.64
N ILE A 90 -1.86 0.27 2.54
CA ILE A 90 -0.46 -0.09 2.73
C ILE A 90 -0.20 -0.28 4.21
N LEU A 91 0.48 -1.38 4.55
CA LEU A 91 1.04 -1.60 5.86
C LEU A 91 2.54 -1.33 5.78
N PHE A 92 3.00 -0.36 6.55
CA PHE A 92 4.41 -0.03 6.61
C PHE A 92 5.16 -0.99 7.53
N GLN A 93 6.45 -1.20 7.25
CA GLN A 93 7.33 -1.97 8.13
C GLN A 93 7.46 -1.30 9.51
N GLU A 94 7.49 0.03 9.54
CA GLU A 94 7.44 0.82 10.77
C GLU A 94 5.99 1.12 11.13
N LEU A 95 5.66 0.99 12.41
CA LEU A 95 4.34 1.37 12.91
C LEU A 95 4.19 2.89 12.81
N ARG A 96 3.39 3.35 11.85
CA ARG A 96 3.07 4.78 11.68
C ARG A 96 1.77 5.10 12.40
N LEU A 97 1.81 4.96 13.71
CA LEU A 97 0.71 5.26 14.60
C LEU A 97 0.95 6.62 15.28
N PHE A 98 -0.12 7.28 15.63
CA PHE A 98 -0.07 8.48 16.49
C PHE A 98 0.14 8.01 17.92
N GLN A 99 1.32 8.27 18.47
CA GLN A 99 1.73 7.77 19.79
C GLN A 99 0.93 8.44 20.93
N GLU A 100 0.43 9.63 20.69
CA GLU A 100 -0.42 10.39 21.60
C GLU A 100 -1.84 9.82 21.72
N LEU A 101 -2.21 8.95 20.78
CA LEU A 101 -3.52 8.31 20.72
C LEU A 101 -3.46 6.86 21.18
N THR A 102 -4.55 6.38 21.69
CA THR A 102 -4.74 4.96 22.02
C THR A 102 -4.81 4.12 20.74
N ALA A 103 -4.66 2.81 20.88
CA ALA A 103 -4.86 1.88 19.75
C ALA A 103 -6.26 2.00 19.15
N TRP A 104 -7.27 2.16 19.98
CA TRP A 104 -8.65 2.40 19.57
C TRP A 104 -8.80 3.67 18.73
N GLU A 105 -8.30 4.81 19.21
CA GLU A 105 -8.38 6.08 18.51
C GLU A 105 -7.64 6.05 17.17
N ASN A 106 -6.47 5.41 17.10
CA ASN A 106 -5.74 5.23 15.86
C ASN A 106 -6.56 4.49 14.79
N ILE A 107 -7.29 3.43 15.17
CA ILE A 107 -8.18 2.69 14.26
C ILE A 107 -9.37 3.55 13.86
N LEU A 108 -9.95 4.31 14.80
CA LEU A 108 -11.11 5.15 14.52
C LEU A 108 -10.81 6.26 13.51
N ILE A 109 -9.59 6.81 13.46
CA ILE A 109 -9.21 7.80 12.44
C ILE A 109 -9.53 7.24 11.04
N LYS A 110 -9.04 6.03 10.73
CA LYS A 110 -9.25 5.42 9.42
C LYS A 110 -10.70 5.02 9.22
N ASN A 111 -11.33 4.45 10.23
CA ASN A 111 -12.71 4.00 10.12
C ASN A 111 -13.68 5.16 9.91
N ASN A 112 -13.48 6.29 10.59
CA ASN A 112 -14.31 7.48 10.42
C ASN A 112 -14.18 8.09 9.01
N LEU A 113 -13.00 7.99 8.39
CA LEU A 113 -12.79 8.44 7.01
C LEU A 113 -13.46 7.54 5.98
N THR A 114 -13.61 6.25 6.27
CA THR A 114 -14.07 5.26 5.29
C THR A 114 -15.48 4.75 5.55
N GLY A 115 -15.95 4.79 6.79
CA GLY A 115 -17.20 4.17 7.21
C GLY A 115 -17.26 2.65 6.96
N TYR A 116 -16.07 2.00 6.89
CA TYR A 116 -15.95 0.64 6.35
C TYR A 116 -16.48 -0.44 7.29
N LYS A 117 -16.31 -0.25 8.61
CA LYS A 117 -16.71 -1.25 9.61
C LYS A 117 -17.54 -0.59 10.72
N THR A 118 -18.42 -1.38 11.33
CA THR A 118 -19.12 -0.98 12.54
C THR A 118 -18.18 -1.00 13.74
N LEU A 119 -18.47 -0.20 14.76
CA LEU A 119 -17.69 -0.20 16.00
C LEU A 119 -17.66 -1.59 16.64
N GLN A 120 -18.81 -2.28 16.67
CA GLN A 120 -18.92 -3.65 17.19
C GLN A 120 -17.98 -4.62 16.45
N TRP A 121 -17.83 -4.47 15.13
CA TRP A 121 -16.89 -5.30 14.38
C TRP A 121 -15.43 -5.03 14.80
N ILE A 122 -15.08 -3.78 15.04
CA ILE A 122 -13.74 -3.38 15.50
C ILE A 122 -13.48 -3.94 16.90
N GLU A 123 -14.43 -3.84 17.83
CA GLU A 123 -14.34 -4.42 19.18
C GLU A 123 -14.12 -5.94 19.11
N ASN A 124 -14.88 -6.62 18.27
CA ASN A 124 -14.70 -8.06 18.07
C ASN A 124 -13.29 -8.41 17.55
N CYS A 125 -12.68 -7.56 16.70
CA CYS A 125 -11.31 -7.76 16.26
C CYS A 125 -10.31 -7.62 17.42
N PHE A 126 -10.48 -6.65 18.31
CA PHE A 126 -9.65 -6.52 19.51
C PHE A 126 -9.76 -7.75 20.40
N HIS A 127 -10.98 -8.27 20.57
CA HIS A 127 -11.22 -9.49 21.30
C HIS A 127 -10.53 -10.72 20.67
N LEU A 128 -10.73 -10.93 19.38
CA LEU A 128 -10.09 -12.04 18.64
C LEU A 128 -8.56 -12.01 18.69
N LEU A 129 -7.97 -10.81 18.76
CA LEU A 129 -6.52 -10.62 18.87
C LEU A 129 -6.01 -10.67 20.32
N GLY A 130 -6.90 -10.74 21.32
CA GLY A 130 -6.55 -10.74 22.74
C GLY A 130 -5.91 -9.44 23.23
N ILE A 131 -6.27 -8.31 22.62
CA ILE A 131 -5.67 -6.99 22.91
C ILE A 131 -6.67 -5.98 23.49
N GLU A 132 -7.81 -6.43 24.02
CA GLU A 132 -8.82 -5.54 24.60
C GLU A 132 -8.27 -4.70 25.75
N ALA A 133 -7.42 -5.29 26.59
CA ALA A 133 -6.85 -4.61 27.74
C ALA A 133 -5.96 -3.42 27.35
N VAL A 134 -5.35 -3.44 26.14
CA VAL A 134 -4.47 -2.38 25.65
C VAL A 134 -5.13 -1.45 24.64
N SER A 135 -6.38 -1.73 24.26
CA SER A 135 -7.11 -0.94 23.24
C SER A 135 -7.25 0.53 23.65
N TYR A 136 -7.36 0.82 24.93
CA TYR A 136 -7.52 2.16 25.49
C TYR A 136 -6.24 2.70 26.16
N THR A 137 -5.10 2.04 25.99
CA THR A 137 -3.81 2.55 26.46
C THR A 137 -3.09 3.31 25.35
N HIS A 138 -2.38 4.38 25.73
CA HIS A 138 -1.55 5.12 24.79
C HIS A 138 -0.38 4.26 24.31
N LEU A 139 -0.06 4.38 23.04
CA LEU A 139 1.07 3.70 22.42
C LEU A 139 2.37 4.38 22.85
N ARG A 140 3.27 3.63 23.48
CA ARG A 140 4.59 4.11 23.90
C ARG A 140 5.69 3.43 23.10
#